data_05fad3abff8c3fd7137c8de641a7a840
#
_entry.id   05fad3abff8c3fd7137c8de641a7a840
#
_cell.length_a   1.000
_cell.length_b   1.000
_cell.length_c   1.000
_cell.angle_alpha   90.00
_cell.angle_beta   90.00
_cell.angle_gamma   90.00
#
_symmetry.space_group_name_H-M   'P 1'
#
loop_
_entity.id
_entity.type
_entity.pdbx_description
1 polymer ?
#
loop_
_entity_poly.entity_id
_entity_poly.type
_entity_poly.pdbx_seq_one_letter_code
_entity_poly.pdbx_strand_id
1 'polypeptide(L)'
;MKRICAFLMATILIVLTGIPVHAAIPDYPVSPQYSIIEACDVDLIINRSSGVASCYASGYADGTYRVVIEYKLQRYMGSYWGTIKTWTSSGTSFASLEQTWAVSSGYTYRGHATCWVYDSAGNLLERGSVSKTYSYPSN
;
A
#
# COMPACT_ATOMS: atom_id res chain seq x y z
N MET A 1 -79.52 -24.47 28.76
CA MET A 1 -78.72 -25.54 28.24
C MET A 1 -78.12 -25.12 26.91
N LYS A 2 -76.93 -24.58 26.87
CA LYS A 2 -76.22 -24.37 25.62
C LYS A 2 -74.71 -24.38 25.99
N ARG A 3 -74.02 -25.44 25.57
CA ARG A 3 -72.64 -25.64 25.78
C ARG A 3 -71.85 -24.85 24.72
N ILE A 4 -71.04 -23.88 25.11
CA ILE A 4 -70.18 -23.12 24.23
C ILE A 4 -68.81 -23.72 24.38
N CYS A 5 -68.33 -24.43 23.35
CA CYS A 5 -66.95 -24.88 23.21
C CYS A 5 -66.09 -23.68 22.82
N ALA A 6 -65.19 -23.27 23.74
CA ALA A 6 -64.14 -22.28 23.45
C ALA A 6 -62.96 -23.02 22.81
N PHE A 7 -62.74 -22.75 21.53
CA PHE A 7 -61.53 -23.17 20.82
C PHE A 7 -60.41 -22.22 21.22
N LEU A 8 -59.45 -22.76 21.97
CA LEU A 8 -58.20 -22.06 22.28
C LEU A 8 -57.22 -22.25 21.12
N MET A 9 -57.15 -21.27 20.25
CA MET A 9 -56.11 -21.22 19.19
C MET A 9 -54.81 -20.75 19.80
N ALA A 10 -53.90 -21.69 20.07
CA ALA A 10 -52.55 -21.37 20.45
C ALA A 10 -51.77 -20.93 19.20
N THR A 11 -51.58 -19.64 19.05
CA THR A 11 -50.71 -19.08 18.00
C THR A 11 -49.26 -19.23 18.44
N ILE A 12 -48.55 -20.20 17.86
CA ILE A 12 -47.10 -20.36 18.04
C ILE A 12 -46.41 -19.27 17.21
N LEU A 13 -45.93 -18.23 17.87
CA LEU A 13 -45.10 -17.19 17.26
C LEU A 13 -43.66 -17.72 17.14
N ILE A 14 -43.28 -18.22 15.97
CA ILE A 14 -41.91 -18.60 15.67
C ILE A 14 -41.14 -17.30 15.43
N VAL A 15 -40.40 -16.84 16.43
CA VAL A 15 -39.44 -15.76 16.28
C VAL A 15 -38.20 -16.33 15.58
N LEU A 16 -38.14 -16.15 14.27
CA LEU A 16 -36.87 -16.36 13.53
C LEU A 16 -35.90 -15.23 13.93
N THR A 17 -35.04 -15.50 14.89
CA THR A 17 -33.87 -14.69 15.12
C THR A 17 -32.90 -14.92 13.99
N GLY A 18 -32.95 -14.07 12.96
CA GLY A 18 -31.95 -14.01 11.92
C GLY A 18 -30.60 -13.63 12.54
N ILE A 19 -29.71 -14.59 12.70
CA ILE A 19 -28.33 -14.33 13.05
C ILE A 19 -27.72 -13.63 11.82
N PRO A 20 -27.20 -12.39 11.93
CA PRO A 20 -26.48 -11.81 10.83
C PRO A 20 -25.20 -12.63 10.62
N VAL A 21 -25.17 -13.45 9.59
CA VAL A 21 -23.93 -14.05 9.10
C VAL A 21 -23.10 -12.90 8.56
N HIS A 22 -22.24 -12.34 9.38
CA HIS A 22 -21.15 -11.52 8.90
C HIS A 22 -20.20 -12.48 8.14
N ALA A 23 -20.36 -12.53 6.83
CA ALA A 23 -19.32 -13.07 5.99
C ALA A 23 -18.06 -12.22 6.26
N ALA A 24 -17.10 -12.78 7.00
CA ALA A 24 -15.77 -12.19 7.10
C ALA A 24 -15.25 -12.12 5.67
N ILE A 25 -15.18 -10.91 5.12
CA ILE A 25 -14.48 -10.65 3.86
C ILE A 25 -13.04 -10.99 4.18
N PRO A 26 -12.45 -12.03 3.54
CA PRO A 26 -11.05 -12.30 3.73
C PRO A 26 -10.29 -11.04 3.32
N ASP A 27 -9.50 -10.51 4.25
CA ASP A 27 -8.65 -9.35 4.03
C ASP A 27 -7.45 -9.80 3.18
N TYR A 28 -7.73 -10.07 1.90
CA TYR A 28 -6.68 -10.22 0.91
C TYR A 28 -6.14 -8.81 0.68
N PRO A 29 -4.82 -8.59 0.82
CA PRO A 29 -4.24 -7.33 0.40
C PRO A 29 -4.59 -7.14 -1.07
N VAL A 30 -5.52 -6.23 -1.34
CA VAL A 30 -5.87 -5.87 -2.71
C VAL A 30 -4.63 -5.19 -3.27
N SER A 31 -3.88 -5.89 -4.10
CA SER A 31 -2.82 -5.26 -4.88
C SER A 31 -3.44 -4.12 -5.67
N PRO A 32 -2.85 -2.91 -5.63
CA PRO A 32 -3.38 -1.80 -6.41
C PRO A 32 -3.52 -2.24 -7.86
N GLN A 33 -4.73 -2.18 -8.39
CA GLN A 33 -5.02 -2.59 -9.75
C GLN A 33 -4.71 -1.40 -10.65
N TYR A 34 -3.47 -1.36 -11.16
CA TYR A 34 -3.05 -0.39 -12.13
C TYR A 34 -3.49 -0.81 -13.53
N SER A 35 -3.83 0.14 -14.39
CA SER A 35 -4.26 -0.12 -15.77
C SER A 35 -3.14 0.12 -16.80
N ILE A 36 -2.18 0.96 -16.47
CA ILE A 36 -1.06 1.37 -17.34
C ILE A 36 0.28 1.06 -16.65
N ILE A 37 0.39 1.27 -15.33
CA ILE A 37 1.56 0.87 -14.55
C ILE A 37 1.55 -0.64 -14.40
N GLU A 38 2.49 -1.33 -15.01
CA GLU A 38 2.61 -2.78 -14.89
C GLU A 38 3.47 -3.20 -13.69
N ALA A 39 4.45 -2.36 -13.33
CA ALA A 39 5.27 -2.57 -12.15
C ALA A 39 5.64 -1.24 -11.50
N CYS A 40 5.62 -1.23 -10.17
CA CYS A 40 6.17 -0.16 -9.35
C CYS A 40 6.79 -0.82 -8.12
N ASP A 41 8.11 -0.86 -8.07
CA ASP A 41 8.86 -1.59 -7.06
C ASP A 41 9.69 -0.65 -6.20
N VAL A 42 9.91 -1.06 -4.95
CA VAL A 42 10.75 -0.35 -3.98
C VAL A 42 11.54 -1.34 -3.15
N ASP A 43 12.79 -1.03 -2.90
CA ASP A 43 13.59 -1.74 -1.89
C ASP A 43 14.34 -0.78 -0.99
N LEU A 44 14.59 -1.23 0.24
CA LEU A 44 15.36 -0.55 1.25
C LEU A 44 16.13 -1.60 2.06
N ILE A 45 17.44 -1.54 1.99
CA ILE A 45 18.35 -2.39 2.77
C ILE A 45 19.29 -1.49 3.55
N ILE A 46 19.48 -1.75 4.84
CA ILE A 46 20.44 -1.01 5.66
C ILE A 46 21.57 -1.96 6.08
N ASN A 47 22.78 -1.62 5.67
CA ASN A 47 23.96 -2.28 6.15
C ASN A 47 24.24 -1.82 7.59
N ARG A 48 24.01 -2.71 8.56
CA ARG A 48 24.10 -2.40 9.99
C ARG A 48 25.52 -2.07 10.44
N SER A 49 26.54 -2.60 9.76
CA SER A 49 27.96 -2.36 10.11
C SER A 49 28.42 -0.99 9.66
N SER A 50 27.96 -0.49 8.52
CA SER A 50 28.38 0.79 7.96
C SER A 50 27.38 1.92 8.20
N GLY A 51 26.13 1.62 8.59
CA GLY A 51 25.06 2.60 8.70
C GLY A 51 24.63 3.18 7.35
N VAL A 52 24.84 2.44 6.26
CA VAL A 52 24.46 2.89 4.91
C VAL A 52 23.19 2.22 4.46
N ALA A 53 22.20 3.01 4.10
CA ALA A 53 20.98 2.59 3.44
C ALA A 53 21.19 2.52 1.93
N SER A 54 20.87 1.39 1.32
CA SER A 54 20.75 1.19 -0.12
C SER A 54 19.27 1.32 -0.49
N CYS A 55 18.97 2.26 -1.36
CA CYS A 55 17.63 2.66 -1.77
C CYS A 55 17.45 2.35 -3.26
N TYR A 56 16.49 1.52 -3.60
CA TYR A 56 16.16 1.14 -4.97
C TYR A 56 14.68 1.37 -5.25
N ALA A 57 14.38 1.87 -6.44
CA ALA A 57 13.03 1.88 -6.98
C ALA A 57 13.04 1.71 -8.49
N SER A 58 11.99 1.11 -9.03
CA SER A 58 11.75 1.01 -10.45
C SER A 58 10.26 1.14 -10.78
N GLY A 59 9.97 1.58 -12.00
CA GLY A 59 8.63 1.64 -12.55
C GLY A 59 8.63 1.26 -14.01
N TYR A 60 7.62 0.52 -14.41
CA TYR A 60 7.40 0.07 -15.78
C TYR A 60 5.96 0.32 -16.19
N ALA A 61 5.79 0.82 -17.41
CA ALA A 61 4.52 0.97 -18.09
C ALA A 61 4.67 0.48 -19.53
N ASP A 62 3.73 -0.35 -20.00
CA ASP A 62 3.77 -0.83 -21.37
C ASP A 62 3.56 0.33 -22.38
N GLY A 63 4.26 0.25 -23.52
CA GLY A 63 4.19 1.27 -24.56
C GLY A 63 5.21 2.40 -24.44
N THR A 64 4.95 3.52 -25.10
CA THR A 64 5.89 4.66 -25.23
C THR A 64 5.60 5.79 -24.24
N TYR A 65 5.12 5.44 -23.05
CA TYR A 65 4.82 6.41 -22.01
C TYR A 65 6.09 6.92 -21.32
N ARG A 66 6.04 8.15 -20.83
CA ARG A 66 7.07 8.66 -19.93
C ARG A 66 6.77 8.21 -18.52
N VAL A 67 7.69 7.45 -17.94
CA VAL A 67 7.65 7.02 -16.54
C VAL A 67 8.54 7.93 -15.71
N VAL A 68 8.04 8.39 -14.57
CA VAL A 68 8.79 9.17 -13.58
C VAL A 68 8.69 8.43 -12.25
N ILE A 69 9.84 8.22 -11.60
CA ILE A 69 9.96 7.64 -10.25
C ILE A 69 10.49 8.69 -9.30
N GLU A 70 9.81 8.85 -8.17
CA GLU A 70 10.34 9.55 -7.01
C GLU A 70 10.52 8.55 -5.87
N TYR A 71 11.69 8.53 -5.26
CA TYR A 71 11.97 7.77 -4.04
C TYR A 71 12.20 8.73 -2.89
N LYS A 72 11.46 8.53 -1.79
CA LYS A 72 11.66 9.22 -0.52
C LYS A 72 12.20 8.24 0.52
N LEU A 73 13.41 8.51 1.01
CA LEU A 73 13.88 7.89 2.25
C LEU A 73 13.29 8.65 3.42
N GLN A 74 12.56 7.95 4.27
CA GLN A 74 11.84 8.54 5.40
C GLN A 74 12.23 7.86 6.71
N ARG A 75 12.15 8.61 7.81
CA ARG A 75 12.34 8.12 9.17
C ARG A 75 11.04 8.27 9.96
N TYR A 76 10.69 7.26 10.74
CA TYR A 76 9.55 7.34 11.64
C TYR A 76 9.87 8.24 12.83
N MET A 77 9.02 9.23 13.06
CA MET A 77 9.16 10.28 14.06
C MET A 77 8.19 10.08 15.25
N GLY A 78 7.68 8.85 15.42
CA GLY A 78 6.74 8.49 16.48
C GLY A 78 5.27 8.56 16.09
N SER A 79 4.87 9.54 15.27
CA SER A 79 3.49 9.70 14.78
C SER A 79 3.38 9.94 13.27
N TYR A 80 4.48 10.27 12.62
CA TYR A 80 4.53 10.53 11.17
C TYR A 80 5.87 10.10 10.58
N TRP A 81 5.92 10.05 9.23
CA TRP A 81 7.12 9.76 8.47
C TRP A 81 7.78 11.06 8.00
N GLY A 82 8.91 11.41 8.58
CA GLY A 82 9.73 12.54 8.15
C GLY A 82 10.61 12.17 6.96
N THR A 83 10.56 12.93 5.87
CA THR A 83 11.43 12.72 4.70
C THR A 83 12.84 13.21 4.99
N ILE A 84 13.83 12.34 4.83
CA ILE A 84 15.25 12.62 5.00
C ILE A 84 15.87 13.02 3.67
N LYS A 85 15.54 12.28 2.61
CA LYS A 85 16.11 12.45 1.28
C LYS A 85 15.10 12.07 0.21
N THR A 86 15.17 12.78 -0.92
CA THR A 86 14.35 12.50 -2.12
C THR A 86 15.26 12.41 -3.33
N TRP A 87 14.98 11.43 -4.19
CA TRP A 87 15.60 11.27 -5.51
C TRP A 87 14.53 11.03 -6.55
N THR A 88 14.80 11.42 -7.78
CA THR A 88 13.89 11.28 -8.92
C THR A 88 14.64 10.75 -10.13
N SER A 89 14.01 9.88 -10.87
CA SER A 89 14.48 9.39 -12.17
C SER A 89 13.33 9.36 -13.16
N SER A 90 13.63 9.39 -14.46
CA SER A 90 12.61 9.28 -15.49
C SER A 90 13.15 8.59 -16.73
N GLY A 91 12.27 7.95 -17.49
CA GLY A 91 12.60 7.27 -18.74
C GLY A 91 11.35 6.99 -19.58
N THR A 92 11.54 6.46 -20.76
CA THR A 92 10.44 5.99 -21.62
C THR A 92 10.19 4.53 -21.32
N SER A 93 8.94 4.17 -21.07
CA SER A 93 8.46 2.85 -20.64
C SER A 93 9.01 2.36 -19.31
N PHE A 94 10.24 2.71 -18.96
CA PHE A 94 10.93 2.25 -17.75
C PHE A 94 11.73 3.39 -17.12
N ALA A 95 11.69 3.48 -15.79
CA ALA A 95 12.57 4.32 -14.99
C ALA A 95 13.03 3.54 -13.77
N SER A 96 14.28 3.75 -13.36
CA SER A 96 14.81 3.20 -12.11
C SER A 96 15.80 4.16 -11.48
N LEU A 97 16.03 3.97 -10.19
CA LEU A 97 17.08 4.64 -9.45
C LEU A 97 17.67 3.69 -8.41
N GLU A 98 18.95 3.85 -8.18
CA GLU A 98 19.68 3.21 -7.09
C GLU A 98 20.55 4.26 -6.42
N GLN A 99 20.39 4.44 -5.11
CA GLN A 99 21.06 5.48 -4.35
C GLN A 99 21.43 4.97 -2.97
N THR A 100 22.43 5.61 -2.35
CA THR A 100 22.83 5.30 -0.99
C THR A 100 22.78 6.53 -0.10
N TRP A 101 22.51 6.33 1.20
CA TRP A 101 22.47 7.39 2.17
C TRP A 101 22.87 6.89 3.56
N ALA A 102 23.66 7.68 4.29
CA ALA A 102 24.02 7.35 5.66
C ALA A 102 22.84 7.56 6.60
N VAL A 103 22.57 6.58 7.47
CA VAL A 103 21.48 6.59 8.44
C VAL A 103 21.96 6.15 9.82
N SER A 104 21.30 6.63 10.86
CA SER A 104 21.61 6.30 12.26
C SER A 104 20.85 5.09 12.75
N SER A 105 21.44 4.30 13.64
CA SER A 105 20.75 3.24 14.38
C SER A 105 19.74 3.82 15.38
N GLY A 106 18.84 2.98 15.89
CA GLY A 106 17.80 3.35 16.85
C GLY A 106 16.50 3.86 16.20
N TYR A 107 16.36 3.78 14.88
CA TYR A 107 15.18 4.28 14.17
C TYR A 107 14.59 3.24 13.22
N THR A 108 13.33 3.48 12.86
CA THR A 108 12.67 2.77 11.75
C THR A 108 12.63 3.67 10.53
N TYR A 109 13.01 3.11 9.39
CA TYR A 109 13.09 3.79 8.11
C TYR A 109 12.09 3.22 7.13
N ARG A 110 11.70 4.03 6.14
CA ARG A 110 10.85 3.61 5.03
C ARG A 110 11.39 4.16 3.72
N GLY A 111 11.54 3.28 2.74
CA GLY A 111 11.58 3.65 1.34
C GLY A 111 10.15 3.80 0.84
N HIS A 112 9.82 4.96 0.29
CA HIS A 112 8.53 5.23 -0.33
C HIS A 112 8.75 5.68 -1.76
N ALA A 113 8.36 4.84 -2.71
CA ALA A 113 8.45 5.13 -4.13
C ALA A 113 7.08 5.51 -4.68
N THR A 114 7.05 6.52 -5.53
CA THR A 114 5.88 6.92 -6.31
C THR A 114 6.23 6.89 -7.79
N CYS A 115 5.39 6.22 -8.57
CA CYS A 115 5.47 6.16 -10.03
C CYS A 115 4.40 7.07 -10.62
N TRP A 116 4.76 7.88 -11.62
CA TRP A 116 3.84 8.61 -12.47
C TRP A 116 4.06 8.21 -13.91
N VAL A 117 2.97 8.04 -14.65
CA VAL A 117 2.99 7.75 -16.09
C VAL A 117 2.30 8.87 -16.84
N TYR A 118 2.98 9.39 -17.85
CA TYR A 118 2.52 10.49 -18.69
C TYR A 118 2.46 10.07 -20.16
N ASP A 119 1.49 10.62 -20.88
CA ASP A 119 1.44 10.50 -22.35
C ASP A 119 2.48 11.40 -23.04
N SER A 120 2.53 11.32 -24.39
CA SER A 120 3.44 12.13 -25.20
C SER A 120 3.13 13.63 -25.18
N ALA A 121 1.91 14.02 -24.80
CA ALA A 121 1.50 15.40 -24.64
C ALA A 121 1.83 15.95 -23.22
N GLY A 122 2.31 15.09 -22.29
CA GLY A 122 2.64 15.46 -20.93
C GLY A 122 1.48 15.39 -19.93
N ASN A 123 0.34 14.79 -20.33
CA ASN A 123 -0.78 14.57 -19.42
C ASN A 123 -0.50 13.40 -18.49
N LEU A 124 -0.79 13.56 -17.21
CA LEU A 124 -0.71 12.47 -16.24
C LEU A 124 -1.84 11.47 -16.52
N LEU A 125 -1.46 10.22 -16.79
CA LEU A 125 -2.39 9.12 -17.05
C LEU A 125 -2.66 8.29 -15.79
N GLU A 126 -1.59 7.95 -15.06
CA GLU A 126 -1.70 7.10 -13.87
C GLU A 126 -0.63 7.43 -12.84
N ARG A 127 -0.94 7.15 -11.58
CA ARG A 127 -0.03 7.29 -10.45
C ARG A 127 -0.18 6.10 -9.53
N GLY A 128 0.97 5.52 -9.11
CA GLY A 128 1.03 4.46 -8.11
C GLY A 128 2.08 4.75 -7.05
N SER A 129 1.97 4.11 -5.89
CA SER A 129 3.01 4.19 -4.87
C SER A 129 3.13 2.91 -4.08
N VAL A 130 4.36 2.58 -3.68
CA VAL A 130 4.72 1.42 -2.88
C VAL A 130 5.70 1.82 -1.78
N SER A 131 5.77 1.02 -0.72
CA SER A 131 6.67 1.31 0.39
C SER A 131 7.29 0.05 0.96
N LYS A 132 8.54 0.18 1.42
CA LYS A 132 9.28 -0.84 2.16
C LYS A 132 9.83 -0.25 3.45
N THR A 133 9.56 -0.92 4.56
CA THR A 133 10.00 -0.48 5.90
C THR A 133 11.16 -1.34 6.40
N TYR A 134 12.11 -0.73 7.08
CA TYR A 134 13.26 -1.37 7.69
C TYR A 134 13.48 -0.83 9.12
N SER A 135 13.52 -1.73 10.10
CA SER A 135 13.88 -1.36 11.48
C SER A 135 15.40 -1.51 11.68
N TYR A 136 16.06 -0.42 12.05
CA TYR A 136 17.50 -0.40 12.35
C TYR A 136 17.67 -0.13 13.87
N PRO A 137 17.67 -1.19 14.72
CA PRO A 137 17.75 -1.03 16.15
C PRO A 137 19.10 -0.42 16.58
N SER A 138 19.12 0.22 17.75
CA SER A 138 20.36 0.56 18.43
C SER A 138 21.07 -0.73 18.87
N ASN A 139 22.37 -0.76 18.78
CA ASN A 139 23.20 -1.81 19.35
C ASN A 139 23.20 -1.73 20.87
#